data_0da68e051ea81b009d2a736bff2ab7da
#
_entry.id   0da68e051ea81b009d2a736bff2ab7da
#
_cell.length_a   1.000
_cell.length_b   1.000
_cell.length_c   1.000
_cell.angle_alpha   90.00
_cell.angle_beta   90.00
_cell.angle_gamma   90.00
#
_symmetry.space_group_name_H-M   'P 1'
#
loop_
_entity.id
_entity.type
_entity.pdbx_description
1 polymer ?
#
loop_
_entity_poly.entity_id
_entity_poly.type
_entity_poly.pdbx_seq_one_letter_code
_entity_poly.pdbx_strand_id
1 'polypeptide(L)'
;MIKLLTLNIAGLSRVEKRLAVLNLLKDHEIDIACLQEVTFAQCQHLEGAYALYSNLGPRKRGTAMLVRRGLQASNLLVEPDGRLISIDVNDVTYIGLYAPSGSNNKKDRSEFFKITVPAYFLAGKNPAILIDDFNAVENSNDRGRNSFQSTYTNTLQKNEF
;
A
#
# COMPACT_ATOMS: atom_id res chain seq x y z
N MET A 1 -6.83 -8.68 -18.46
CA MET A 1 -5.65 -8.68 -17.52
C MET A 1 -5.79 -7.48 -16.61
N ILE A 2 -5.71 -7.64 -15.28
CA ILE A 2 -5.76 -6.52 -14.32
C ILE A 2 -4.42 -5.81 -14.28
N LYS A 3 -4.42 -4.48 -14.45
CA LYS A 3 -3.23 -3.62 -14.35
C LYS A 3 -3.17 -3.00 -12.95
N LEU A 4 -2.07 -3.21 -12.26
CA LEU A 4 -1.85 -2.75 -10.88
C LEU A 4 -0.81 -1.62 -10.83
N LEU A 5 -1.01 -0.69 -9.90
CA LEU A 5 -0.04 0.37 -9.58
C LEU A 5 0.14 0.43 -8.07
N THR A 6 1.37 0.57 -7.61
CA THR A 6 1.67 1.04 -6.25
C THR A 6 2.45 2.35 -6.32
N LEU A 7 2.12 3.30 -5.45
CA LEU A 7 2.74 4.62 -5.47
C LEU A 7 2.72 5.27 -4.09
N ASN A 8 3.90 5.49 -3.51
CA ASN A 8 4.03 6.36 -2.35
C ASN A 8 3.90 7.82 -2.80
N ILE A 9 2.83 8.47 -2.39
CA ILE A 9 2.48 9.80 -2.87
C ILE A 9 2.87 10.94 -1.93
N ALA A 10 3.36 10.64 -0.73
CA ALA A 10 3.69 11.65 0.28
C ALA A 10 2.59 12.73 0.42
N GLY A 11 1.32 12.30 0.48
CA GLY A 11 0.13 13.14 0.62
C GLY A 11 -0.55 13.57 -0.68
N LEU A 12 -1.86 13.78 -0.61
CA LEU A 12 -2.76 14.20 -1.72
C LEU A 12 -3.44 15.55 -1.46
N SER A 13 -2.89 16.39 -0.62
CA SER A 13 -3.51 17.67 -0.26
C SER A 13 -3.62 18.66 -1.44
N ARG A 14 -2.68 18.60 -2.39
CA ARG A 14 -2.63 19.52 -3.54
C ARG A 14 -3.48 19.02 -4.69
N VAL A 15 -4.27 19.93 -5.31
CA VAL A 15 -5.13 19.61 -6.45
C VAL A 15 -4.32 19.11 -7.63
N GLU A 16 -3.19 19.77 -7.94
CA GLU A 16 -2.32 19.44 -9.07
C GLU A 16 -1.80 17.99 -8.94
N LYS A 17 -1.46 17.58 -7.71
CA LYS A 17 -0.98 16.22 -7.45
C LYS A 17 -2.09 15.18 -7.65
N ARG A 18 -3.32 15.51 -7.23
CA ARG A 18 -4.47 14.63 -7.47
C ARG A 18 -4.75 14.47 -8.96
N LEU A 19 -4.69 15.57 -9.72
CA LEU A 19 -4.85 15.52 -11.18
C LEU A 19 -3.74 14.73 -11.86
N ALA A 20 -2.48 14.89 -11.42
CA ALA A 20 -1.36 14.11 -11.93
C ALA A 20 -1.55 12.60 -11.68
N VAL A 21 -2.00 12.21 -10.48
CA VAL A 21 -2.32 10.80 -10.18
C VAL A 21 -3.45 10.30 -11.08
N LEU A 22 -4.54 11.06 -11.24
CA LEU A 22 -5.64 10.67 -12.12
C LEU A 22 -5.21 10.50 -13.58
N ASN A 23 -4.38 11.42 -14.11
CA ASN A 23 -3.86 11.31 -15.46
C ASN A 23 -2.99 10.05 -15.59
N LEU A 24 -2.06 9.82 -14.64
CA LEU A 24 -1.25 8.61 -14.60
C LEU A 24 -2.10 7.34 -14.66
N LEU A 25 -3.16 7.27 -13.84
CA LEU A 25 -4.05 6.11 -13.80
C LEU A 25 -4.78 5.90 -15.14
N LYS A 26 -5.23 6.98 -15.77
CA LYS A 26 -5.93 6.93 -17.06
C LYS A 26 -5.01 6.59 -18.21
N ASP A 27 -3.85 7.26 -18.31
CA ASP A 27 -2.89 7.08 -19.42
C ASP A 27 -2.33 5.66 -19.47
N HIS A 28 -2.17 5.02 -18.31
CA HIS A 28 -1.72 3.64 -18.20
C HIS A 28 -2.86 2.63 -18.08
N GLU A 29 -4.12 3.09 -18.10
CA GLU A 29 -5.31 2.23 -17.95
C GLU A 29 -5.25 1.35 -16.70
N ILE A 30 -4.83 1.92 -15.57
CA ILE A 30 -4.71 1.19 -14.32
C ILE A 30 -6.09 0.75 -13.82
N ASP A 31 -6.21 -0.49 -13.39
CA ASP A 31 -7.44 -1.04 -12.84
C ASP A 31 -7.52 -0.89 -11.32
N ILE A 32 -6.41 -1.15 -10.62
CA ILE A 32 -6.31 -1.04 -9.17
C ILE A 32 -5.01 -0.33 -8.82
N ALA A 33 -5.10 0.72 -8.01
CA ALA A 33 -3.92 1.42 -7.49
C ALA A 33 -3.91 1.42 -5.96
N CYS A 34 -2.76 1.09 -5.37
CA CYS A 34 -2.50 1.26 -3.94
C CYS A 34 -1.63 2.50 -3.74
N LEU A 35 -2.11 3.44 -2.94
CA LEU A 35 -1.44 4.69 -2.62
C LEU A 35 -1.00 4.68 -1.16
N GLN A 36 0.28 4.94 -0.90
CA GLN A 36 0.82 5.06 0.44
C GLN A 36 1.03 6.53 0.82
N GLU A 37 1.10 6.81 2.12
CA GLU A 37 1.22 8.14 2.70
C GLU A 37 0.10 9.09 2.30
N VAL A 38 -1.11 8.57 2.16
CA VAL A 38 -2.31 9.39 1.97
C VAL A 38 -2.56 10.18 3.25
N THR A 39 -2.56 11.51 3.16
CA THR A 39 -2.70 12.37 4.35
C THR A 39 -4.12 12.87 4.56
N PHE A 40 -5.01 12.73 3.58
CA PHE A 40 -6.35 13.27 3.68
C PHE A 40 -7.39 12.47 2.87
N ALA A 41 -8.56 12.28 3.48
CA ALA A 41 -9.69 11.60 2.83
C ALA A 41 -10.31 12.41 1.68
N GLN A 42 -9.89 13.65 1.43
CA GLN A 42 -10.39 14.49 0.31
C GLN A 42 -9.84 14.04 -1.05
N CYS A 43 -9.83 12.76 -1.26
CA CYS A 43 -9.61 12.21 -2.59
C CYS A 43 -10.88 12.26 -3.46
N GLN A 44 -11.88 13.07 -3.11
CA GLN A 44 -13.15 13.21 -3.86
C GLN A 44 -12.92 13.47 -5.35
N HIS A 45 -11.87 14.18 -5.70
CA HIS A 45 -11.51 14.41 -7.10
C HIS A 45 -10.94 13.17 -7.81
N LEU A 46 -10.54 12.12 -7.07
CA LEU A 46 -10.14 10.85 -7.62
C LEU A 46 -11.34 9.92 -7.87
N GLU A 47 -12.52 10.26 -7.36
CA GLU A 47 -13.72 9.40 -7.41
C GLU A 47 -14.43 9.37 -8.78
N GLY A 48 -13.97 10.06 -9.80
CA GLY A 48 -14.61 10.06 -11.11
C GLY A 48 -14.72 8.66 -11.73
N ALA A 49 -13.64 8.18 -12.34
CA ALA A 49 -13.55 6.85 -12.97
C ALA A 49 -13.21 5.72 -11.99
N TYR A 50 -12.87 6.05 -10.73
CA TYR A 50 -12.45 5.11 -9.70
C TYR A 50 -13.35 5.21 -8.47
N ALA A 51 -13.53 4.08 -7.79
CA ALA A 51 -14.02 4.03 -6.41
C ALA A 51 -12.79 4.14 -5.49
N LEU A 52 -12.88 5.01 -4.48
CA LEU A 52 -11.82 5.24 -3.50
C LEU A 52 -12.16 4.54 -2.19
N TYR A 53 -11.22 3.76 -1.70
CA TYR A 53 -11.23 3.16 -0.37
C TYR A 53 -10.01 3.66 0.39
N SER A 54 -10.17 4.21 1.58
CA SER A 54 -9.05 4.78 2.36
C SER A 54 -9.04 4.27 3.78
N ASN A 55 -7.83 4.05 4.29
CA ASN A 55 -7.56 3.75 5.68
C ASN A 55 -6.57 4.77 6.24
N LEU A 56 -7.08 5.71 7.03
CA LEU A 56 -6.27 6.75 7.66
C LEU A 56 -6.07 6.41 9.13
N GLY A 57 -4.84 6.19 9.51
CA GLY A 57 -4.48 5.95 10.89
C GLY A 57 -4.57 7.20 11.80
N PRO A 58 -4.28 7.05 13.11
CA PRO A 58 -4.37 8.11 14.09
C PRO A 58 -3.54 9.35 13.75
N ARG A 59 -2.45 9.18 12.99
CA ARG A 59 -1.56 10.26 12.53
C ARG A 59 -2.06 10.97 11.27
N LYS A 60 -3.30 10.73 10.85
CA LYS A 60 -3.90 11.26 9.62
C LYS A 60 -3.11 10.92 8.35
N ARG A 61 -2.28 9.90 8.40
CA ARG A 61 -1.60 9.29 7.25
C ARG A 61 -2.03 7.84 7.17
N GLY A 62 -2.06 7.31 5.94
CA GLY A 62 -2.50 5.95 5.75
C GLY A 62 -2.31 5.45 4.35
N THR A 63 -3.08 4.42 4.03
CA THR A 63 -3.15 3.79 2.72
C THR A 63 -4.50 4.07 2.07
N ALA A 64 -4.52 4.11 0.74
CA ALA A 64 -5.76 4.15 -0.02
C ALA A 64 -5.67 3.21 -1.20
N MET A 65 -6.82 2.68 -1.62
CA MET A 65 -6.95 1.87 -2.80
C MET A 65 -7.98 2.49 -3.74
N LEU A 66 -7.60 2.64 -4.99
CA LEU A 66 -8.45 3.08 -6.08
C LEU A 66 -8.79 1.87 -6.94
N VAL A 67 -10.06 1.60 -7.13
CA VAL A 67 -10.54 0.51 -7.97
C VAL A 67 -11.33 1.12 -9.12
N ARG A 68 -11.00 0.77 -10.37
CA ARG A 68 -11.73 1.26 -11.54
C ARG A 68 -13.21 0.91 -11.43
N ARG A 69 -14.09 1.89 -11.67
CA ARG A 69 -15.52 1.65 -11.68
C ARG A 69 -15.89 0.64 -12.78
N GLY A 70 -16.78 -0.28 -12.43
CA GLY A 70 -17.12 -1.43 -13.27
C GLY A 70 -16.48 -2.74 -12.80
N LEU A 71 -15.42 -2.68 -11.99
CA LEU A 71 -14.96 -3.84 -11.25
C LEU A 71 -15.77 -4.01 -9.97
N GLN A 72 -16.12 -5.26 -9.66
CA GLN A 72 -16.88 -5.57 -8.44
C GLN A 72 -15.92 -5.61 -7.24
N ALA A 73 -16.05 -4.64 -6.35
CA ALA A 73 -15.27 -4.57 -5.13
C ALA A 73 -16.15 -4.87 -3.91
N SER A 74 -15.63 -5.69 -3.00
CA SER A 74 -16.34 -6.13 -1.78
C SER A 74 -15.34 -6.43 -0.64
N ASN A 75 -15.85 -6.78 0.54
CA ASN A 75 -15.08 -7.25 1.68
C ASN A 75 -13.91 -6.33 2.06
N LEU A 76 -14.19 -5.02 2.19
CA LEU A 76 -13.20 -4.06 2.65
C LEU A 76 -12.79 -4.37 4.10
N LEU A 77 -11.50 -4.61 4.32
CA LEU A 77 -10.89 -4.71 5.64
C LEU A 77 -9.82 -3.64 5.79
N VAL A 78 -9.74 -3.03 6.97
CA VAL A 78 -8.78 -1.97 7.29
C VAL A 78 -8.08 -2.25 8.61
N GLU A 79 -6.80 -1.95 8.68
CA GLU A 79 -5.99 -2.06 9.88
C GLU A 79 -6.03 -0.71 10.65
N PRO A 80 -6.15 -0.72 12.00
CA PRO A 80 -6.41 0.49 12.78
C PRO A 80 -5.36 1.59 12.66
N ASP A 81 -4.10 1.26 12.43
CA ASP A 81 -3.01 2.23 12.32
C ASP A 81 -2.89 2.88 10.93
N GLY A 82 -3.78 2.50 9.99
CA GLY A 82 -3.80 3.07 8.65
C GLY A 82 -2.76 2.48 7.70
N ARG A 83 -2.12 1.38 8.07
CA ARG A 83 -1.00 0.81 7.33
C ARG A 83 -1.37 -0.29 6.36
N LEU A 84 -2.58 -0.84 6.48
CA LEU A 84 -3.04 -1.92 5.63
C LEU A 84 -4.50 -1.73 5.26
N ILE A 85 -4.81 -1.96 4.00
CA ILE A 85 -6.15 -1.99 3.44
C ILE A 85 -6.28 -3.23 2.55
N SER A 86 -7.34 -3.97 2.71
CA SER A 86 -7.63 -5.17 1.92
C SER A 86 -9.01 -5.07 1.31
N ILE A 87 -9.14 -5.47 0.04
CA ILE A 87 -10.40 -5.47 -0.68
C ILE A 87 -10.44 -6.62 -1.68
N ASP A 88 -11.57 -7.27 -1.80
CA ASP A 88 -11.80 -8.26 -2.84
C ASP A 88 -12.26 -7.58 -4.13
N VAL A 89 -11.63 -7.93 -5.23
CA VAL A 89 -12.04 -7.52 -6.58
C VAL A 89 -12.04 -8.75 -7.49
N ASN A 90 -13.21 -9.11 -8.03
CA ASN A 90 -13.36 -10.26 -8.93
C ASN A 90 -12.70 -11.55 -8.39
N ASP A 91 -13.06 -12.01 -7.22
CA ASP A 91 -12.55 -13.25 -6.60
C ASP A 91 -11.03 -13.26 -6.27
N VAL A 92 -10.38 -12.11 -6.27
CA VAL A 92 -9.00 -11.93 -5.81
C VAL A 92 -8.96 -10.88 -4.70
N THR A 93 -8.27 -11.19 -3.62
CA THR A 93 -8.04 -10.24 -2.53
C THR A 93 -6.79 -9.40 -2.84
N TYR A 94 -6.94 -8.10 -2.88
CA TYR A 94 -5.84 -7.16 -3.03
C TYR A 94 -5.53 -6.53 -1.68
N ILE A 95 -4.30 -6.68 -1.22
CA ILE A 95 -3.83 -6.18 0.06
C ILE A 95 -2.80 -5.09 -0.20
N GLY A 96 -3.19 -3.84 0.06
CA GLY A 96 -2.31 -2.70 -0.02
C GLY A 96 -1.74 -2.38 1.35
N LEU A 97 -0.42 -2.21 1.46
CA LEU A 97 0.20 -1.89 2.74
C LEU A 97 1.31 -0.84 2.63
N TYR A 98 1.67 -0.28 3.76
CA TYR A 98 2.76 0.65 3.97
C TYR A 98 3.51 0.25 5.25
N ALA A 99 4.59 -0.48 5.09
CA ALA A 99 5.34 -1.01 6.22
C ALA A 99 5.98 0.11 7.07
N PRO A 100 6.14 -0.08 8.39
CA PRO A 100 6.83 0.86 9.26
C PRO A 100 8.24 1.20 8.73
N SER A 101 8.50 2.49 8.45
CA SER A 101 9.76 2.97 7.88
C SER A 101 10.73 3.44 8.96
N GLY A 102 12.02 3.53 8.62
CA GLY A 102 13.08 4.06 9.47
C GLY A 102 13.74 3.03 10.39
N SER A 103 14.94 3.38 10.83
CA SER A 103 15.78 2.49 11.66
C SER A 103 15.20 2.21 13.05
N ASN A 104 14.46 3.17 13.61
CA ASN A 104 13.87 3.05 14.95
C ASN A 104 12.63 2.16 14.99
N ASN A 105 12.01 1.86 13.84
CA ASN A 105 10.77 1.08 13.74
C ASN A 105 11.03 -0.38 13.29
N LYS A 106 12.21 -0.91 13.54
CA LYS A 106 12.57 -2.27 13.13
C LYS A 106 11.71 -3.33 13.80
N LYS A 107 11.48 -3.19 15.11
CA LYS A 107 10.65 -4.11 15.88
C LYS A 107 9.20 -4.07 15.37
N ASP A 108 8.65 -2.86 15.21
CA ASP A 108 7.29 -2.66 14.74
C ASP A 108 7.11 -3.23 13.31
N ARG A 109 8.11 -3.06 12.45
CA ARG A 109 8.10 -3.63 11.10
C ARG A 109 8.13 -5.16 11.12
N SER A 110 8.99 -5.77 11.97
CA SER A 110 9.03 -7.22 12.13
C SER A 110 7.70 -7.77 12.63
N GLU A 111 7.10 -7.13 13.64
CA GLU A 111 5.80 -7.51 14.17
C GLU A 111 4.68 -7.35 13.13
N PHE A 112 4.71 -6.27 12.36
CA PHE A 112 3.76 -6.02 11.28
C PHE A 112 3.76 -7.15 10.25
N PHE A 113 4.93 -7.60 9.78
CA PHE A 113 5.03 -8.69 8.82
C PHE A 113 4.77 -10.07 9.43
N LYS A 114 5.06 -10.29 10.70
CA LYS A 114 4.87 -11.60 11.35
C LYS A 114 3.45 -11.83 11.86
N ILE A 115 2.74 -10.77 12.22
CA ILE A 115 1.44 -10.87 12.88
C ILE A 115 0.36 -10.20 12.05
N THR A 116 0.52 -8.91 11.74
CA THR A 116 -0.54 -8.12 11.10
C THR A 116 -0.82 -8.60 9.68
N VAL A 117 0.19 -8.63 8.83
CA VAL A 117 0.01 -9.03 7.42
C VAL A 117 -0.56 -10.44 7.28
N PRO A 118 -0.05 -11.48 7.97
CA PRO A 118 -0.61 -12.83 7.90
C PRO A 118 -2.07 -12.91 8.34
N ALA A 119 -2.48 -12.14 9.34
CA ALA A 119 -3.86 -12.12 9.82
C ALA A 119 -4.84 -11.68 8.71
N TYR A 120 -4.46 -10.71 7.87
CA TYR A 120 -5.28 -10.26 6.74
C TYR A 120 -5.28 -11.25 5.57
N PHE A 121 -4.17 -11.96 5.34
CA PHE A 121 -4.14 -13.07 4.38
C PHE A 121 -5.07 -14.20 4.79
N LEU A 122 -5.06 -14.57 6.06
CA LEU A 122 -5.88 -15.67 6.60
C LEU A 122 -7.36 -15.30 6.72
N ALA A 123 -7.68 -14.01 6.83
CA ALA A 123 -9.06 -13.54 6.87
C ALA A 123 -9.77 -13.67 5.51
N GLY A 124 -9.02 -13.67 4.40
CA GLY A 124 -9.53 -13.83 3.05
C GLY A 124 -9.79 -15.29 2.70
N LYS A 125 -10.77 -15.52 1.80
CA LYS A 125 -11.05 -16.83 1.20
C LYS A 125 -10.49 -16.96 -0.21
N ASN A 126 -10.11 -15.85 -0.81
CA ASN A 126 -9.66 -15.75 -2.19
C ASN A 126 -8.13 -15.78 -2.27
N PRO A 127 -7.56 -16.12 -3.42
CA PRO A 127 -6.15 -15.87 -3.69
C PRO A 127 -5.81 -14.41 -3.44
N ALA A 128 -4.66 -14.12 -2.81
CA ALA A 128 -4.32 -12.76 -2.42
C ALA A 128 -3.08 -12.25 -3.17
N ILE A 129 -3.13 -10.95 -3.54
CA ILE A 129 -2.03 -10.20 -4.13
C ILE A 129 -1.65 -9.07 -3.18
N LEU A 130 -0.38 -9.03 -2.80
CA LEU A 130 0.19 -7.97 -1.98
C LEU A 130 0.74 -6.86 -2.87
N ILE A 131 0.32 -5.62 -2.61
CA ILE A 131 0.73 -4.42 -3.36
C ILE A 131 1.29 -3.42 -2.35
N ASP A 132 2.61 -3.11 -2.40
CA ASP A 132 3.22 -2.43 -1.26
C ASP A 132 4.38 -1.48 -1.54
N ASP A 133 4.60 -0.61 -0.51
CA ASP A 133 5.89 -0.04 -0.14
C ASP A 133 6.43 -0.79 1.10
N PHE A 134 7.23 -1.80 0.89
CA PHE A 134 7.78 -2.66 1.97
C PHE A 134 8.73 -1.92 2.91
N ASN A 135 9.21 -0.73 2.54
CA ASN A 135 10.25 0.00 3.29
C ASN A 135 11.45 -0.89 3.66
N ALA A 136 11.71 -1.88 2.83
CA ALA A 136 12.78 -2.85 2.95
C ALA A 136 13.42 -3.09 1.58
N VAL A 137 14.66 -3.51 1.57
CA VAL A 137 15.39 -3.91 0.37
C VAL A 137 15.82 -5.35 0.51
N GLU A 138 15.75 -6.10 -0.57
CA GLU A 138 16.20 -7.50 -0.59
C GLU A 138 17.73 -7.56 -0.49
N ASN A 139 18.41 -6.67 -1.20
CA ASN A 139 19.86 -6.62 -1.28
C ASN A 139 20.43 -5.24 -0.92
N SER A 140 21.69 -5.19 -0.50
CA SER A 140 22.40 -3.93 -0.31
C SER A 140 22.51 -3.09 -1.60
N ASN A 141 22.47 -3.74 -2.76
CA ASN A 141 22.55 -3.09 -4.08
C ASN A 141 21.28 -2.31 -4.43
N ASP A 142 20.15 -2.66 -3.81
CA ASP A 142 18.85 -1.98 -4.01
C ASP A 142 18.78 -0.65 -3.23
N ARG A 143 19.87 -0.29 -2.51
CA ARG A 143 19.96 0.97 -1.79
C ARG A 143 20.62 2.03 -2.64
N GLY A 144 20.07 3.23 -2.63
CA GLY A 144 20.75 4.40 -3.20
C GLY A 144 22.10 4.64 -2.53
N ARG A 145 23.08 5.13 -3.29
CA ARG A 145 24.48 5.33 -2.84
C ARG A 145 24.67 6.19 -1.58
N ASN A 146 23.64 6.96 -1.17
CA ASN A 146 23.65 7.84 0.00
C ASN A 146 22.84 7.29 1.19
N SER A 147 22.35 6.06 1.14
CA SER A 147 21.66 5.47 2.29
C SER A 147 22.71 4.97 3.30
N PHE A 148 22.66 5.49 4.52
CA PHE A 148 23.45 4.96 5.63
C PHE A 148 23.27 3.44 5.73
N GLN A 149 24.36 2.69 5.70
CA GLN A 149 24.37 1.24 5.90
C GLN A 149 23.76 0.92 7.27
N SER A 150 22.52 0.48 7.31
CA SER A 150 22.03 -0.18 8.49
C SER A 150 22.46 -1.65 8.39
N THR A 151 23.25 -2.10 9.33
CA THR A 151 23.75 -3.49 9.48
C THR A 151 22.65 -4.54 9.64
N TYR A 152 21.39 -4.14 9.53
CA TYR A 152 20.23 -4.96 9.90
C TYR A 152 19.60 -5.79 8.77
N THR A 153 19.87 -5.46 7.53
CA THR A 153 19.34 -6.22 6.38
C THR A 153 19.91 -7.63 6.28
N ASN A 154 21.11 -7.82 6.78
CA ASN A 154 21.79 -9.12 6.71
C ASN A 154 21.24 -10.19 7.68
N THR A 155 20.48 -9.80 8.70
CA THR A 155 19.96 -10.75 9.70
C THR A 155 18.58 -11.28 9.33
N LEU A 156 17.73 -10.48 8.69
CA LEU A 156 16.42 -10.95 8.21
C LEU A 156 16.54 -11.88 7.00
N GLN A 157 17.52 -11.66 6.13
CA GLN A 157 17.74 -12.50 4.94
C GLN A 157 18.27 -13.91 5.26
N LYS A 158 18.85 -14.14 6.43
CA LYS A 158 19.42 -15.47 6.76
C LYS A 158 18.50 -16.43 7.51
N ASN A 159 17.37 -15.95 8.03
CA ASN A 159 16.56 -16.75 8.96
C ASN A 159 15.07 -16.88 8.61
N GLU A 160 14.57 -16.38 7.49
CA GLU A 160 13.11 -16.30 7.30
C GLU A 160 12.60 -16.67 5.89
N PHE A 161 13.34 -17.55 5.16
CA PHE A 161 12.78 -18.32 4.04
C PHE A 161 13.09 -19.78 4.18
#